data_486e78413c7647e5bb450b960d15f996
#
_entry.id   486e78413c7647e5bb450b960d15f996
#
_cell.length_a   1.000
_cell.length_b   1.000
_cell.length_c   1.000
_cell.angle_alpha   90.00
_cell.angle_beta   90.00
_cell.angle_gamma   90.00
#
_symmetry.space_group_name_H-M   'P 1'
#
loop_
_entity.id
_entity.type
_entity.pdbx_description
1 polymer ?
#
loop_
_entity_poly.entity_id
_entity_poly.type
_entity_poly.pdbx_seq_one_letter_code
_entity_poly.pdbx_strand_id
1 'polypeptide(L)'
;MSVLKVALDPATVIVAVDPGKAFHRVWISNGAGMLADPMSLAVSREGICQLELALNKHGPDAPVIAIEATGSLHRPWVSELERRHPGSVRLFAPSETKSARMQLGSGRFKTDDRDCAALTYMARQGGGRRYGQQASVEALRAAVRHRRGLVADRKVAQQRLHDQLNALCPGLSAPAGHGRSLALDTPTGLAVLECAAAFAGRS
;
A
#
# COMPACT_ATOMS: atom_id res chain seq x y z
N MET A 1 2.46 -24.68 3.73
CA MET A 1 1.17 -25.30 4.04
C MET A 1 0.06 -24.40 3.49
N SER A 2 -0.72 -24.90 2.52
CA SER A 2 -1.90 -24.19 2.00
C SER A 2 -2.98 -24.31 3.06
N VAL A 3 -3.34 -23.20 3.71
CA VAL A 3 -4.51 -23.16 4.59
C VAL A 3 -5.74 -23.35 3.71
N LEU A 4 -6.48 -24.41 3.95
CA LEU A 4 -7.78 -24.64 3.28
C LEU A 4 -8.66 -23.42 3.49
N LYS A 5 -9.01 -22.75 2.40
CA LYS A 5 -9.96 -21.62 2.44
C LYS A 5 -11.36 -22.22 2.63
N VAL A 6 -11.96 -21.96 3.76
CA VAL A 6 -13.35 -22.34 4.04
C VAL A 6 -14.24 -21.19 3.62
N ALA A 7 -15.23 -21.46 2.78
CA ALA A 7 -16.22 -20.47 2.38
C ALA A 7 -16.98 -19.97 3.63
N LEU A 8 -17.36 -18.70 3.62
CA LEU A 8 -18.12 -18.10 4.71
C LEU A 8 -19.58 -18.57 4.68
N ASP A 9 -20.18 -18.61 5.86
CA ASP A 9 -21.63 -18.81 5.99
C ASP A 9 -22.38 -17.78 5.13
N PRO A 10 -23.40 -18.19 4.35
CA PRO A 10 -24.21 -17.26 3.56
C PRO A 10 -24.81 -16.09 4.35
N ALA A 11 -25.12 -16.27 5.63
CA ALA A 11 -25.63 -15.21 6.49
C ALA A 11 -24.56 -14.17 6.87
N THR A 12 -23.26 -14.52 6.75
CA THR A 12 -22.18 -13.62 7.11
C THR A 12 -22.24 -12.32 6.31
N VAL A 13 -22.28 -11.19 7.01
CA VAL A 13 -22.21 -9.86 6.39
C VAL A 13 -20.77 -9.57 5.94
N ILE A 14 -20.63 -9.18 4.70
CA ILE A 14 -19.36 -8.77 4.10
C ILE A 14 -19.41 -7.28 3.77
N VAL A 15 -18.42 -6.54 4.24
CA VAL A 15 -18.17 -5.16 3.90
C VAL A 15 -16.99 -5.13 2.95
N ALA A 16 -17.21 -4.82 1.69
CA ALA A 16 -16.14 -4.63 0.71
C ALA A 16 -15.79 -3.14 0.62
N VAL A 17 -14.50 -2.83 0.73
CA VAL A 17 -13.98 -1.46 0.70
C VAL A 17 -12.91 -1.34 -0.38
N ASP A 18 -13.16 -0.53 -1.40
CA ASP A 18 -12.17 -0.12 -2.39
C ASP A 18 -11.62 1.26 -2.00
N PRO A 19 -10.32 1.36 -1.61
CA PRO A 19 -9.77 2.60 -1.09
C PRO A 19 -9.45 3.62 -2.17
N GLY A 20 -10.12 4.77 -2.14
CA GLY A 20 -9.78 5.97 -2.90
C GLY A 20 -9.05 7.03 -2.06
N LYS A 21 -8.58 8.10 -2.68
CA LYS A 21 -7.84 9.19 -2.02
C LYS A 21 -8.72 10.06 -1.11
N ALA A 22 -9.91 10.42 -1.57
CA ALA A 22 -10.85 11.28 -0.86
C ALA A 22 -12.05 10.50 -0.33
N PHE A 23 -12.49 9.51 -1.05
CA PHE A 23 -13.62 8.66 -0.72
C PHE A 23 -13.26 7.20 -0.92
N HIS A 24 -13.79 6.34 -0.07
CA HIS A 24 -13.78 4.89 -0.27
C HIS A 24 -15.12 4.44 -0.83
N ARG A 25 -15.10 3.55 -1.83
CA ARG A 25 -16.31 2.87 -2.29
C ARG A 25 -16.57 1.69 -1.38
N VAL A 26 -17.80 1.57 -0.88
CA VAL A 26 -18.17 0.57 0.12
C VAL A 26 -19.44 -0.16 -0.28
N TRP A 27 -19.40 -1.49 -0.21
CA TRP A 27 -20.54 -2.37 -0.36
C TRP A 27 -20.78 -3.16 0.92
N ILE A 28 -22.06 -3.29 1.32
CA ILE A 28 -22.50 -4.18 2.41
C ILE A 28 -23.40 -5.24 1.81
N SER A 29 -23.05 -6.50 1.97
CA SER A 29 -23.73 -7.63 1.35
C SER A 29 -23.67 -8.89 2.22
N ASN A 30 -24.52 -9.87 1.90
CA ASN A 30 -24.46 -11.23 2.43
C ASN A 30 -24.65 -12.25 1.29
N GLY A 31 -24.95 -13.52 1.61
CA GLY A 31 -25.18 -14.57 0.61
C GLY A 31 -26.43 -14.37 -0.22
N ALA A 32 -27.40 -13.62 0.28
CA ALA A 32 -28.63 -13.31 -0.44
C ALA A 32 -28.48 -12.10 -1.40
N GLY A 33 -27.44 -11.27 -1.25
CA GLY A 33 -27.19 -10.11 -2.09
C GLY A 33 -26.76 -8.86 -1.33
N MET A 34 -26.99 -7.70 -1.95
CA MET A 34 -26.71 -6.39 -1.34
C MET A 34 -27.69 -6.11 -0.20
N LEU A 35 -27.17 -5.64 0.94
CA LEU A 35 -27.96 -5.26 2.11
C LEU A 35 -28.20 -3.75 2.16
N ALA A 36 -27.37 -2.96 1.50
CA ALA A 36 -27.49 -1.51 1.38
C ALA A 36 -27.05 -1.07 -0.02
N ASP A 37 -27.51 0.11 -0.44
CA ASP A 37 -27.00 0.74 -1.66
C ASP A 37 -25.51 1.00 -1.56
N PRO A 38 -24.77 0.91 -2.69
CA PRO A 38 -23.36 1.23 -2.74
C PRO A 38 -23.06 2.64 -2.24
N MET A 39 -22.15 2.78 -1.27
CA MET A 39 -21.81 4.04 -0.62
C MET A 39 -20.45 4.57 -1.09
N SER A 40 -20.32 5.90 -1.15
CA SER A 40 -19.02 6.58 -1.24
C SER A 40 -18.80 7.36 0.05
N LEU A 41 -17.89 6.86 0.89
CA LEU A 41 -17.66 7.37 2.23
C LEU A 41 -16.34 8.14 2.29
N ALA A 42 -16.34 9.33 2.91
CA ALA A 42 -15.14 10.15 3.06
C ALA A 42 -14.03 9.41 3.84
N VAL A 43 -12.77 9.65 3.48
CA VAL A 43 -11.60 9.09 4.19
C VAL A 43 -11.38 9.88 5.49
N SER A 44 -12.35 9.76 6.40
CA SER A 44 -12.42 10.49 7.68
C SER A 44 -13.08 9.64 8.75
N ARG A 45 -13.13 10.17 9.99
CA ARG A 45 -13.88 9.55 11.09
C ARG A 45 -15.38 9.52 10.82
N GLU A 46 -15.92 10.56 10.18
CA GLU A 46 -17.33 10.65 9.80
C GLU A 46 -17.71 9.53 8.82
N GLY A 47 -16.84 9.24 7.82
CA GLY A 47 -17.05 8.13 6.91
C GLY A 47 -17.10 6.78 7.62
N ILE A 48 -16.24 6.55 8.60
CA ILE A 48 -16.30 5.35 9.44
C ILE A 48 -17.58 5.31 10.27
N CYS A 49 -17.99 6.42 10.87
CA CYS A 49 -19.25 6.49 11.62
C CYS A 49 -20.46 6.20 10.72
N GLN A 50 -20.48 6.70 9.50
CA GLN A 50 -21.53 6.39 8.52
C GLN A 50 -21.56 4.90 8.16
N LEU A 51 -20.37 4.27 7.99
CA LEU A 51 -20.29 2.82 7.79
C LEU A 51 -20.87 2.05 8.97
N GLU A 52 -20.50 2.42 10.21
CA GLU A 52 -21.01 1.76 11.42
C GLU A 52 -22.54 1.89 11.54
N LEU A 53 -23.08 3.07 11.27
CA LEU A 53 -24.51 3.29 11.25
C LEU A 53 -25.24 2.43 10.21
N ALA A 54 -24.63 2.23 9.05
CA ALA A 54 -25.17 1.35 8.02
C ALA A 54 -25.08 -0.12 8.45
N LEU A 55 -23.96 -0.56 9.05
CA LEU A 55 -23.77 -1.92 9.55
C LEU A 55 -24.75 -2.26 10.67
N ASN A 56 -24.96 -1.36 11.62
CA ASN A 56 -25.85 -1.60 12.76
C ASN A 56 -27.31 -1.86 12.34
N LYS A 57 -27.74 -1.38 11.18
CA LYS A 57 -29.07 -1.68 10.64
C LYS A 57 -29.25 -3.16 10.27
N HIS A 58 -28.17 -3.87 10.05
CA HIS A 58 -28.18 -5.27 9.61
C HIS A 58 -27.74 -6.23 10.72
N GLY A 59 -27.46 -5.73 11.94
CA GLY A 59 -27.18 -6.49 13.15
C GLY A 59 -26.02 -7.51 13.05
N PRO A 60 -24.91 -7.23 12.39
CA PRO A 60 -23.85 -8.22 12.28
C PRO A 60 -23.03 -8.27 13.58
N ASP A 61 -23.07 -9.39 14.28
CA ASP A 61 -22.21 -9.62 15.46
C ASP A 61 -20.71 -9.68 15.08
N ALA A 62 -20.39 -10.10 13.85
CA ALA A 62 -19.02 -10.20 13.37
C ALA A 62 -18.95 -10.08 11.82
N PRO A 63 -18.91 -8.87 11.26
CA PRO A 63 -18.78 -8.69 9.83
C PRO A 63 -17.41 -9.14 9.34
N VAL A 64 -17.29 -9.55 8.09
CA VAL A 64 -16.01 -9.68 7.40
C VAL A 64 -15.76 -8.42 6.58
N ILE A 65 -14.71 -7.70 6.90
CA ILE A 65 -14.38 -6.43 6.24
C ILE A 65 -13.23 -6.69 5.25
N ALA A 66 -13.57 -6.74 3.98
CA ALA A 66 -12.65 -7.00 2.88
C ALA A 66 -12.13 -5.68 2.29
N ILE A 67 -10.83 -5.43 2.39
CA ILE A 67 -10.22 -4.15 1.95
C ILE A 67 -9.08 -4.44 0.98
N GLU A 68 -9.03 -3.71 -0.15
CA GLU A 68 -7.88 -3.75 -1.04
C GLU A 68 -6.68 -3.01 -0.42
N ALA A 69 -5.50 -3.64 -0.44
CA ALA A 69 -4.27 -3.08 0.12
C ALA A 69 -3.54 -2.17 -0.89
N THR A 70 -4.21 -1.12 -1.38
CA THR A 70 -3.68 -0.17 -2.36
C THR A 70 -2.79 0.87 -1.68
N GLY A 71 -1.49 0.82 -1.94
CA GLY A 71 -0.50 1.76 -1.42
C GLY A 71 -0.60 1.96 0.10
N SER A 72 -0.83 3.20 0.54
CA SER A 72 -1.07 3.57 1.95
C SER A 72 -2.52 3.97 2.25
N LEU A 73 -3.39 4.03 1.23
CA LEU A 73 -4.74 4.61 1.33
C LEU A 73 -5.65 3.83 2.30
N HIS A 74 -5.51 2.51 2.34
CA HIS A 74 -6.31 1.63 3.20
C HIS A 74 -5.96 1.73 4.70
N ARG A 75 -4.75 2.16 5.06
CA ARG A 75 -4.21 2.02 6.42
C ARG A 75 -5.02 2.69 7.53
N PRO A 76 -5.45 3.96 7.39
CA PRO A 76 -6.21 4.61 8.46
C PRO A 76 -7.50 3.86 8.77
N TRP A 77 -8.22 3.42 7.73
CA TRP A 77 -9.47 2.69 7.89
C TRP A 77 -9.25 1.28 8.45
N VAL A 78 -8.23 0.58 7.96
CA VAL A 78 -7.89 -0.76 8.46
C VAL A 78 -7.61 -0.75 9.95
N SER A 79 -6.80 0.20 10.44
CA SER A 79 -6.47 0.30 11.86
C SER A 79 -7.70 0.58 12.73
N GLU A 80 -8.56 1.49 12.29
CA GLU A 80 -9.75 1.87 13.05
C GLU A 80 -10.83 0.77 13.00
N LEU A 81 -11.04 0.15 11.83
CA LEU A 81 -12.01 -0.94 11.68
C LEU A 81 -11.57 -2.20 12.44
N GLU A 82 -10.28 -2.53 12.46
CA GLU A 82 -9.76 -3.64 13.26
C GLU A 82 -9.91 -3.38 14.77
N ARG A 83 -9.76 -2.12 15.20
CA ARG A 83 -9.97 -1.72 16.59
C ARG A 83 -11.44 -1.88 17.01
N ARG A 84 -12.39 -1.59 16.11
CA ARG A 84 -13.84 -1.71 16.35
C ARG A 84 -14.36 -3.14 16.22
N HIS A 85 -13.83 -3.87 15.24
CA HIS A 85 -14.21 -5.24 14.89
C HIS A 85 -12.97 -6.15 14.88
N PRO A 86 -12.42 -6.53 16.03
CA PRO A 86 -11.19 -7.32 16.12
C PRO A 86 -11.28 -8.63 15.36
N GLY A 87 -10.29 -8.89 14.48
CA GLY A 87 -10.22 -10.10 13.67
C GLY A 87 -11.12 -10.14 12.43
N SER A 88 -11.90 -9.07 12.20
CA SER A 88 -12.82 -8.96 11.06
C SER A 88 -12.15 -8.51 9.77
N VAL A 89 -11.07 -7.72 9.86
CA VAL A 89 -10.44 -7.13 8.67
C VAL A 89 -9.59 -8.14 7.91
N ARG A 90 -9.86 -8.21 6.60
CA ARG A 90 -9.10 -9.02 5.63
C ARG A 90 -8.56 -8.15 4.51
N LEU A 91 -7.27 -8.26 4.28
CA LEU A 91 -6.57 -7.51 3.23
C LEU A 91 -6.39 -8.37 1.98
N PHE A 92 -6.64 -7.76 0.83
CA PHE A 92 -6.46 -8.33 -0.50
C PHE A 92 -5.43 -7.52 -1.28
N ALA A 93 -4.54 -8.18 -2.02
CA ALA A 93 -3.61 -7.48 -2.89
C ALA A 93 -4.34 -6.98 -4.15
N PRO A 94 -3.93 -5.83 -4.75
CA PRO A 94 -4.52 -5.32 -6.00
C PRO A 94 -4.46 -6.33 -7.15
N SER A 95 -3.44 -7.20 -7.17
CA SER A 95 -3.33 -8.28 -8.15
C SER A 95 -4.42 -9.35 -7.98
N GLU A 96 -4.82 -9.65 -6.74
CA GLU A 96 -5.90 -10.59 -6.43
C GLU A 96 -7.24 -10.03 -6.88
N THR A 97 -7.52 -8.74 -6.56
CA THR A 97 -8.75 -8.04 -7.00
C THR A 97 -8.84 -8.00 -8.52
N LYS A 98 -7.73 -7.68 -9.20
CA LYS A 98 -7.68 -7.73 -10.68
C LYS A 98 -8.00 -9.11 -11.23
N SER A 99 -7.42 -10.17 -10.68
CA SER A 99 -7.66 -11.54 -11.11
C SER A 99 -9.12 -11.96 -10.88
N ALA A 100 -9.70 -11.61 -9.74
CA ALA A 100 -11.10 -11.90 -9.43
C ALA A 100 -12.07 -11.15 -10.37
N ARG A 101 -11.81 -9.88 -10.70
CA ARG A 101 -12.60 -9.15 -11.71
C ARG A 101 -12.60 -9.85 -13.07
N MET A 102 -11.44 -10.37 -13.50
CA MET A 102 -11.36 -11.11 -14.76
C MET A 102 -12.21 -12.39 -14.72
N GLN A 103 -12.19 -13.12 -13.61
CA GLN A 103 -13.01 -14.33 -13.43
C GLN A 103 -14.51 -14.01 -13.43
N LEU A 104 -14.90 -12.85 -12.90
CA LEU A 104 -16.28 -12.37 -12.90
C LEU A 104 -16.72 -11.75 -14.25
N GLY A 105 -15.91 -11.86 -15.31
CA GLY A 105 -16.21 -11.37 -16.63
C GLY A 105 -16.10 -9.84 -16.78
N SER A 106 -15.56 -9.15 -15.80
CA SER A 106 -15.50 -7.67 -15.74
C SER A 106 -14.11 -7.08 -16.02
N GLY A 107 -13.16 -7.88 -16.53
CA GLY A 107 -11.73 -7.53 -16.58
C GLY A 107 -11.37 -6.30 -17.42
N ARG A 108 -12.16 -5.95 -18.44
CA ARG A 108 -11.84 -4.83 -19.36
C ARG A 108 -12.15 -3.45 -18.81
N PHE A 109 -13.09 -3.33 -17.88
CA PHE A 109 -13.51 -2.04 -17.34
C PHE A 109 -13.31 -1.99 -15.83
N LYS A 110 -12.38 -1.15 -15.40
CA LYS A 110 -12.18 -0.88 -13.99
C LYS A 110 -13.24 0.13 -13.52
N THR A 111 -14.05 -0.27 -12.54
CA THR A 111 -14.91 0.63 -11.76
C THR A 111 -14.82 0.20 -10.31
N ASP A 112 -14.97 1.16 -9.40
CA ASP A 112 -14.91 0.92 -7.96
C ASP A 112 -15.97 -0.11 -7.50
N ASP A 113 -17.15 -0.12 -8.15
CA ASP A 113 -18.19 -1.11 -7.87
C ASP A 113 -17.78 -2.54 -8.27
N ARG A 114 -17.03 -2.69 -9.35
CA ARG A 114 -16.49 -4.00 -9.77
C ARG A 114 -15.37 -4.48 -8.85
N ASP A 115 -14.61 -3.55 -8.30
CA ASP A 115 -13.59 -3.88 -7.30
C ASP A 115 -14.26 -4.32 -5.98
N CYS A 116 -15.33 -3.65 -5.55
CA CYS A 116 -16.14 -4.11 -4.41
C CYS A 116 -16.81 -5.48 -4.67
N ALA A 117 -17.33 -5.74 -5.86
CA ALA A 117 -17.88 -7.04 -6.24
C ALA A 117 -16.80 -8.15 -6.17
N ALA A 118 -15.60 -7.89 -6.69
CA ALA A 118 -14.48 -8.82 -6.64
C ALA A 118 -14.02 -9.09 -5.20
N LEU A 119 -13.93 -8.06 -4.36
CA LEU A 119 -13.60 -8.18 -2.93
C LEU A 119 -14.63 -9.02 -2.19
N THR A 120 -15.93 -8.76 -2.44
CA THR A 120 -17.04 -9.53 -1.87
C THR A 120 -16.93 -11.00 -2.27
N TYR A 121 -16.73 -11.29 -3.55
CA TYR A 121 -16.56 -12.64 -4.05
C TYR A 121 -15.41 -13.37 -3.38
N MET A 122 -14.22 -12.75 -3.34
CA MET A 122 -13.04 -13.34 -2.73
C MET A 122 -13.19 -13.57 -1.23
N ALA A 123 -13.79 -12.62 -0.52
CA ALA A 123 -14.05 -12.73 0.91
C ALA A 123 -15.00 -13.90 1.22
N ARG A 124 -16.06 -14.05 0.41
CA ARG A 124 -17.01 -15.16 0.53
C ARG A 124 -16.36 -16.52 0.38
N GLN A 125 -15.36 -16.64 -0.48
CA GLN A 125 -14.55 -17.85 -0.63
C GLN A 125 -13.54 -18.06 0.52
N GLY A 126 -13.66 -17.31 1.62
CA GLY A 126 -12.73 -17.38 2.75
C GLY A 126 -11.34 -16.81 2.47
N GLY A 127 -11.19 -16.04 1.38
CA GLY A 127 -9.94 -15.40 1.01
C GLY A 127 -9.54 -14.24 1.90
N GLY A 128 -8.41 -13.63 1.55
CA GLY A 128 -7.85 -12.47 2.23
C GLY A 128 -6.97 -12.81 3.43
N ARG A 129 -6.00 -11.93 3.67
CA ARG A 129 -5.08 -12.04 4.81
C ARG A 129 -5.65 -11.29 6.01
N ARG A 130 -5.84 -11.96 7.13
CA ARG A 130 -6.28 -11.31 8.38
C ARG A 130 -5.27 -10.24 8.80
N TYR A 131 -5.77 -9.05 9.19
CA TYR A 131 -4.91 -7.94 9.60
C TYR A 131 -4.31 -8.24 10.96
N GLY A 132 -4.78 -8.24 12.00
CA GLY A 132 -4.24 -8.29 13.38
C GLY A 132 -3.10 -9.30 13.68
N GLN A 133 -2.93 -10.34 12.89
CA GLN A 133 -1.92 -11.38 13.14
C GLN A 133 -0.46 -10.97 12.84
N GLN A 134 -0.19 -9.77 12.31
CA GLN A 134 1.13 -9.37 11.82
C GLN A 134 1.49 -7.90 12.06
N ALA A 135 1.00 -7.26 13.12
CA ALA A 135 1.33 -5.85 13.39
C ALA A 135 2.86 -5.58 13.44
N SER A 136 3.62 -6.47 14.06
CA SER A 136 5.10 -6.39 14.10
C SER A 136 5.73 -6.56 12.71
N VAL A 137 5.18 -7.45 11.87
CA VAL A 137 5.65 -7.66 10.49
C VAL A 137 5.33 -6.45 9.61
N GLU A 138 4.18 -5.80 9.79
CA GLU A 138 3.86 -4.57 9.04
C GLU A 138 4.76 -3.40 9.44
N ALA A 139 5.09 -3.25 10.71
CA ALA A 139 6.07 -2.27 11.18
C ALA A 139 7.45 -2.52 10.54
N LEU A 140 7.91 -3.77 10.54
CA LEU A 140 9.16 -4.14 9.87
C LEU A 140 9.12 -3.86 8.36
N ARG A 141 8.03 -4.23 7.67
CA ARG A 141 7.85 -3.92 6.25
C ARG A 141 7.87 -2.42 5.97
N ALA A 142 7.26 -1.60 6.84
CA ALA A 142 7.30 -0.15 6.73
C ALA A 142 8.74 0.38 6.87
N ALA A 143 9.49 -0.09 7.86
CA ALA A 143 10.89 0.27 8.07
C ALA A 143 11.77 -0.15 6.87
N VAL A 144 11.56 -1.35 6.33
CA VAL A 144 12.29 -1.82 5.12
C VAL A 144 11.97 -0.97 3.90
N ARG A 145 10.71 -0.59 3.68
CA ARG A 145 10.34 0.32 2.58
C ARG A 145 10.98 1.69 2.75
N HIS A 146 10.94 2.25 3.95
CA HIS A 146 11.58 3.53 4.25
C HIS A 146 13.08 3.49 3.99
N ARG A 147 13.78 2.47 4.50
CA ARG A 147 15.20 2.26 4.23
C ARG A 147 15.51 2.16 2.74
N ARG A 148 14.70 1.42 1.96
CA ARG A 148 14.86 1.32 0.50
C ARG A 148 14.72 2.68 -0.19
N GLY A 149 13.77 3.53 0.25
CA GLY A 149 13.62 4.91 -0.23
C GLY A 149 14.89 5.71 0.02
N LEU A 150 15.37 5.74 1.27
CA LEU A 150 16.59 6.47 1.63
C LEU A 150 17.83 6.00 0.83
N VAL A 151 17.96 4.69 0.60
CA VAL A 151 19.05 4.15 -0.23
C VAL A 151 18.92 4.61 -1.70
N ALA A 152 17.71 4.66 -2.24
CA ALA A 152 17.47 5.16 -3.59
C ALA A 152 17.81 6.66 -3.69
N ASP A 153 17.35 7.48 -2.76
CA ASP A 153 17.61 8.92 -2.70
C ASP A 153 19.13 9.20 -2.58
N ARG A 154 19.83 8.43 -1.73
CA ARG A 154 21.29 8.51 -1.61
C ARG A 154 21.97 8.23 -2.95
N LYS A 155 21.55 7.17 -3.67
CA LYS A 155 22.13 6.85 -4.99
C LYS A 155 21.93 7.99 -5.99
N VAL A 156 20.75 8.59 -6.04
CA VAL A 156 20.45 9.72 -6.91
C VAL A 156 21.33 10.93 -6.55
N ALA A 157 21.48 11.25 -5.26
CA ALA A 157 22.32 12.33 -4.79
C ALA A 157 23.81 12.10 -5.16
N GLN A 158 24.32 10.89 -4.94
CA GLN A 158 25.67 10.51 -5.34
C GLN A 158 25.88 10.66 -6.85
N GLN A 159 24.92 10.21 -7.67
CA GLN A 159 25.02 10.36 -9.12
C GLN A 159 25.11 11.83 -9.55
N ARG A 160 24.25 12.68 -8.99
CA ARG A 160 24.26 14.13 -9.25
C ARG A 160 25.60 14.77 -8.87
N LEU A 161 26.19 14.37 -7.74
CA LEU A 161 27.50 14.84 -7.31
C LEU A 161 28.60 14.40 -8.29
N HIS A 162 28.58 13.15 -8.75
CA HIS A 162 29.51 12.66 -9.76
C HIS A 162 29.37 13.42 -11.08
N ASP A 163 28.15 13.71 -11.52
CA ASP A 163 27.88 14.45 -12.73
C ASP A 163 28.45 15.89 -12.65
N GLN A 164 28.22 16.57 -11.52
CA GLN A 164 28.79 17.90 -11.26
C GLN A 164 30.33 17.88 -11.17
N LEU A 165 30.88 16.88 -10.48
CA LEU A 165 32.32 16.73 -10.36
C LEU A 165 33.00 16.50 -11.72
N ASN A 166 32.38 15.69 -12.56
CA ASN A 166 32.84 15.46 -13.93
C ASN A 166 32.75 16.71 -14.80
N ALA A 167 31.74 17.55 -14.60
CA ALA A 167 31.61 18.82 -15.32
C ALA A 167 32.69 19.85 -14.92
N LEU A 168 33.02 19.91 -13.61
CA LEU A 168 34.01 20.86 -13.07
C LEU A 168 35.46 20.36 -13.24
N CYS A 169 35.70 19.08 -13.05
CA CYS A 169 37.03 18.47 -13.06
C CYS A 169 36.95 17.11 -13.77
N PRO A 170 36.96 17.10 -15.13
CA PRO A 170 36.91 15.86 -15.91
C PRO A 170 37.98 14.86 -15.50
N GLY A 171 37.57 13.61 -15.24
CA GLY A 171 38.47 12.53 -14.83
C GLY A 171 38.71 12.40 -13.32
N LEU A 172 38.32 13.37 -12.51
CA LEU A 172 38.55 13.32 -11.07
C LEU A 172 37.70 12.24 -10.38
N SER A 173 36.49 11.98 -10.86
CA SER A 173 35.60 10.94 -10.34
C SER A 173 36.05 9.52 -10.69
N ALA A 174 36.89 9.34 -11.68
CA ALA A 174 37.43 8.07 -12.12
C ALA A 174 38.95 8.24 -12.45
N PRO A 175 39.82 8.28 -11.42
CA PRO A 175 41.26 8.45 -11.63
C PRO A 175 41.84 7.36 -12.55
N ALA A 176 42.63 7.77 -13.51
CA ALA A 176 43.23 6.86 -14.48
C ALA A 176 43.97 5.70 -13.78
N GLY A 177 43.67 4.47 -14.16
CA GLY A 177 44.38 3.27 -13.68
C GLY A 177 43.69 2.46 -12.61
N HIS A 178 42.61 2.91 -12.02
CA HIS A 178 41.97 2.15 -10.88
C HIS A 178 40.59 1.58 -11.17
N GLY A 179 39.95 1.88 -12.30
CA GLY A 179 38.65 1.29 -12.71
C GLY A 179 37.48 1.43 -11.74
N ARG A 180 37.63 2.20 -10.64
CA ARG A 180 36.61 2.45 -9.63
C ARG A 180 36.31 3.93 -9.49
N SER A 181 35.06 4.28 -9.51
CA SER A 181 34.62 5.65 -9.18
C SER A 181 34.99 6.02 -7.74
N LEU A 182 35.29 7.30 -7.51
CA LEU A 182 35.54 7.83 -6.19
C LEU A 182 34.30 7.68 -5.32
N ALA A 183 34.45 7.06 -4.15
CA ALA A 183 33.35 6.93 -3.18
C ALA A 183 33.18 8.27 -2.44
N LEU A 184 32.22 9.10 -2.89
CA LEU A 184 32.00 10.46 -2.39
C LEU A 184 31.45 10.52 -0.96
N ASP A 185 30.99 9.41 -0.41
CA ASP A 185 30.52 9.26 0.97
C ASP A 185 31.60 8.82 1.95
N THR A 186 32.85 8.82 1.53
CA THR A 186 34.02 8.56 2.37
C THR A 186 34.74 9.85 2.77
N PRO A 187 35.54 9.86 3.86
CA PRO A 187 36.34 11.04 4.21
C PRO A 187 37.23 11.54 3.09
N THR A 188 37.84 10.64 2.30
CA THR A 188 38.63 10.99 1.13
C THR A 188 37.75 11.63 0.05
N GLY A 189 36.55 11.08 -0.23
CA GLY A 189 35.63 11.65 -1.20
C GLY A 189 35.14 13.04 -0.80
N LEU A 190 34.85 13.26 0.48
CA LEU A 190 34.47 14.58 1.00
C LEU A 190 35.63 15.59 0.87
N ALA A 191 36.85 15.23 1.19
CA ALA A 191 38.00 16.10 1.03
C ALA A 191 38.23 16.49 -0.44
N VAL A 192 38.01 15.58 -1.38
CA VAL A 192 38.07 15.88 -2.81
C VAL A 192 36.98 16.87 -3.24
N LEU A 193 35.75 16.73 -2.71
CA LEU A 193 34.67 17.67 -3.00
C LEU A 193 34.95 19.06 -2.44
N GLU A 194 35.49 19.17 -1.24
CA GLU A 194 35.92 20.43 -0.63
C GLU A 194 37.01 21.13 -1.45
N CYS A 195 38.01 20.38 -1.92
CA CYS A 195 39.04 20.90 -2.81
C CYS A 195 38.44 21.39 -4.14
N ALA A 196 37.56 20.59 -4.77
CA ALA A 196 36.93 20.97 -6.04
C ALA A 196 36.09 22.24 -5.91
N ALA A 197 35.31 22.39 -4.80
CA ALA A 197 34.53 23.58 -4.49
C ALA A 197 35.43 24.83 -4.31
N ALA A 198 36.57 24.68 -3.63
CA ALA A 198 37.55 25.78 -3.46
C ALA A 198 38.19 26.25 -4.75
N PHE A 199 38.37 25.38 -5.75
CA PHE A 199 38.82 25.74 -7.08
C PHE A 199 37.78 26.48 -7.89
N ALA A 200 36.52 26.02 -7.87
CA ALA A 200 35.39 26.63 -8.57
C ALA A 200 35.07 28.06 -8.10
N GLY A 201 35.31 28.38 -6.83
CA GLY A 201 35.09 29.70 -6.25
C GLY A 201 36.19 30.74 -6.51
N ARG A 202 37.24 30.38 -7.22
CA ARG A 202 38.40 31.27 -7.55
C ARG A 202 38.44 31.73 -9.02
N SER A 203 37.49 31.29 -9.82
CA SER A 203 37.29 31.71 -11.23
C SER A 203 36.07 32.65 -11.30
#